data_2d530294b3a04c1602f06a0a2fb48d19
#
_entry.id   2d530294b3a04c1602f06a0a2fb48d19
#
_cell.length_a   1.000
_cell.length_b   1.000
_cell.length_c   1.000
_cell.angle_alpha   90.00
_cell.angle_beta   90.00
_cell.angle_gamma   90.00
#
_symmetry.space_group_name_H-M   'P 1'
#
loop_
_entity.id
_entity.type
_entity.pdbx_description
1 polymer ?
#
loop_
_entity_poly.entity_id
_entity_poly.type
_entity_poly.pdbx_seq_one_letter_code
_entity_poly.pdbx_strand_id
1 'polypeptide(L)'
;MIREAPKSFERMLQACWLLALLRLRIIEHKGKMMSNIHVSAEVNGDKVEFLCDPRETLLDVLRDRLNLTGTKEGCGTGDCGACTVTIDNRLVCSCLMLGAEANGKSIETIEGMAQGDELHPLQRKFVEHAALQCGICTPGILVAAKNLLEKNPNPNEEQVRYWLAGNLCRCTGYDKIIRAVLDAAKEMREAS
;
A
#
# COMPACT_ATOMS: atom_id res chain seq x y z
N MET A 1 15.42 -9.76 69.54
CA MET A 1 14.94 -8.39 69.32
C MET A 1 14.93 -8.15 67.84
N ILE A 2 13.78 -8.24 67.21
CA ILE A 2 13.58 -7.93 65.77
C ILE A 2 13.32 -6.41 65.72
N ARG A 3 14.19 -5.65 65.08
CA ARG A 3 14.02 -4.20 64.91
C ARG A 3 12.91 -3.97 63.87
N GLU A 4 11.84 -3.27 64.26
CA GLU A 4 10.79 -2.82 63.35
C GLU A 4 11.39 -1.91 62.26
N ALA A 5 10.93 -2.11 61.01
CA ALA A 5 11.36 -1.30 59.87
C ALA A 5 10.90 0.17 60.09
N PRO A 6 11.70 1.17 59.69
CA PRO A 6 11.32 2.55 59.84
C PRO A 6 10.09 2.89 59.02
N LYS A 7 9.13 3.65 59.57
CA LYS A 7 7.84 4.06 58.95
C LYS A 7 8.04 4.77 57.58
N SER A 8 9.21 5.26 57.30
CA SER A 8 9.62 5.83 55.99
C SER A 8 9.71 4.73 54.92
N PHE A 9 10.11 3.51 55.28
CA PHE A 9 10.23 2.38 54.37
C PHE A 9 8.86 1.82 53.94
N GLU A 10 7.89 1.76 54.88
CA GLU A 10 6.52 1.34 54.58
C GLU A 10 5.82 2.34 53.65
N ARG A 11 6.03 3.64 53.83
CA ARG A 11 5.48 4.66 52.92
C ARG A 11 6.05 4.56 51.50
N MET A 12 7.31 4.20 51.37
CA MET A 12 7.98 4.03 50.08
C MET A 12 7.45 2.78 49.35
N LEU A 13 7.23 1.67 50.10
CA LEU A 13 6.61 0.45 49.54
C LEU A 13 5.16 0.70 49.09
N GLN A 14 4.36 1.44 49.87
CA GLN A 14 2.99 1.79 49.50
C GLN A 14 2.95 2.67 48.26
N ALA A 15 3.85 3.65 48.13
CA ALA A 15 3.96 4.49 46.95
C ALA A 15 4.36 3.67 45.69
N CYS A 16 5.27 2.71 45.84
CA CYS A 16 5.68 1.80 44.76
C CYS A 16 4.54 0.89 44.31
N TRP A 17 3.75 0.38 45.24
CA TRP A 17 2.56 -0.43 44.95
C TRP A 17 1.46 0.36 44.24
N LEU A 18 1.20 1.60 44.66
CA LEU A 18 0.26 2.52 43.97
C LEU A 18 0.70 2.83 42.54
N LEU A 19 1.99 3.07 42.33
CA LEU A 19 2.55 3.30 40.99
C LEU A 19 2.48 2.05 40.10
N ALA A 20 2.68 0.85 40.68
CA ALA A 20 2.51 -0.41 39.96
C ALA A 20 1.06 -0.65 39.55
N LEU A 21 0.10 -0.37 40.46
CA LEU A 21 -1.33 -0.48 40.16
C LEU A 21 -1.80 0.56 39.13
N LEU A 22 -1.26 1.79 39.18
CA LEU A 22 -1.52 2.81 38.14
C LEU A 22 -0.95 2.39 36.79
N ARG A 23 0.24 1.78 36.75
CA ARG A 23 0.82 1.24 35.52
C ARG A 23 -0.02 0.09 34.96
N LEU A 24 -0.53 -0.81 35.80
CA LEU A 24 -1.43 -1.88 35.36
C LEU A 24 -2.75 -1.34 34.81
N ARG A 25 -3.35 -0.31 35.42
CA ARG A 25 -4.55 0.35 34.88
C ARG A 25 -4.29 1.08 33.57
N ILE A 26 -3.11 1.65 33.36
CA ILE A 26 -2.72 2.28 32.08
C ILE A 26 -2.55 1.21 31.00
N ILE A 27 -2.05 0.02 31.35
CA ILE A 27 -1.93 -1.13 30.42
C ILE A 27 -3.30 -1.69 30.09
N GLU A 28 -4.22 -1.80 31.04
CA GLU A 28 -5.61 -2.21 30.80
C GLU A 28 -6.38 -1.21 29.93
N HIS A 29 -6.11 0.11 30.05
CA HIS A 29 -6.71 1.12 29.16
C HIS A 29 -6.15 1.11 27.73
N LYS A 30 -4.94 0.58 27.52
CA LYS A 30 -4.39 0.33 26.17
C LYS A 30 -5.00 -0.90 25.50
N GLY A 31 -5.67 -1.76 26.26
CA GLY A 31 -6.32 -2.98 25.79
C GLY A 31 -7.81 -2.83 25.43
N LYS A 32 -8.34 -1.60 25.29
CA LYS A 32 -9.66 -1.44 24.67
C LYS A 32 -9.50 -1.83 23.21
N MET A 33 -9.80 -3.09 22.90
CA MET A 33 -9.88 -3.59 21.54
C MET A 33 -10.80 -2.66 20.77
N MET A 34 -10.20 -1.85 19.86
CA MET A 34 -11.00 -1.12 18.88
C MET A 34 -11.72 -2.21 18.08
N SER A 35 -13.03 -2.11 17.99
CA SER A 35 -13.81 -3.07 17.22
C SER A 35 -13.34 -3.04 15.77
N ASN A 36 -12.90 -4.19 15.25
CA ASN A 36 -12.57 -4.31 13.84
C ASN A 36 -13.79 -3.90 13.00
N ILE A 37 -13.50 -3.19 11.92
CA ILE A 37 -14.50 -2.77 10.95
C ILE A 37 -14.60 -3.86 9.89
N HIS A 38 -15.83 -4.32 9.62
CA HIS A 38 -16.11 -5.23 8.52
C HIS A 38 -16.22 -4.42 7.23
N VAL A 39 -15.48 -4.83 6.22
CA VAL A 39 -15.39 -4.18 4.91
C VAL A 39 -15.69 -5.22 3.84
N SER A 40 -16.54 -4.85 2.88
CA SER A 40 -16.81 -5.62 1.67
C SER A 40 -16.39 -4.77 0.47
N ALA A 41 -15.50 -5.29 -0.37
CA ALA A 41 -14.96 -4.58 -1.53
C ALA A 41 -14.82 -5.54 -2.72
N GLU A 42 -14.62 -4.99 -3.91
CA GLU A 42 -14.18 -5.75 -5.07
C GLU A 42 -12.69 -5.50 -5.28
N VAL A 43 -11.87 -6.56 -5.33
CA VAL A 43 -10.44 -6.45 -5.54
C VAL A 43 -10.03 -7.33 -6.73
N ASN A 44 -9.50 -6.71 -7.78
CA ASN A 44 -9.13 -7.36 -9.03
C ASN A 44 -10.29 -8.16 -9.69
N GLY A 45 -11.54 -7.68 -9.52
CA GLY A 45 -12.74 -8.33 -10.03
C GLY A 45 -13.37 -9.34 -9.08
N ASP A 46 -12.71 -9.70 -7.98
CA ASP A 46 -13.23 -10.62 -6.98
C ASP A 46 -13.87 -9.87 -5.80
N LYS A 47 -15.03 -10.34 -5.35
CA LYS A 47 -15.65 -9.84 -4.12
C LYS A 47 -14.91 -10.41 -2.92
N VAL A 48 -14.40 -9.53 -2.08
CA VAL A 48 -13.66 -9.87 -0.86
C VAL A 48 -14.30 -9.23 0.36
N GLU A 49 -14.23 -9.93 1.48
CA GLU A 49 -14.63 -9.42 2.78
C GLU A 49 -13.47 -9.57 3.76
N PHE A 50 -13.21 -8.55 4.54
CA PHE A 50 -12.15 -8.55 5.54
C PHE A 50 -12.51 -7.72 6.76
N LEU A 51 -11.79 -7.99 7.86
CA LEU A 51 -11.84 -7.18 9.07
C LEU A 51 -10.55 -6.38 9.17
N CYS A 52 -10.65 -5.08 9.39
CA CYS A 52 -9.49 -4.21 9.58
C CYS A 52 -9.60 -3.37 10.86
N ASP A 53 -8.47 -2.99 11.43
CA ASP A 53 -8.41 -1.97 12.48
C ASP A 53 -8.80 -0.61 11.87
N PRO A 54 -9.53 0.24 12.59
CA PRO A 54 -9.90 1.59 12.10
C PRO A 54 -8.72 2.46 11.65
N ARG A 55 -7.49 2.14 12.08
CA ARG A 55 -6.27 2.89 11.75
C ARG A 55 -5.41 2.18 10.71
N GLU A 56 -5.78 0.96 10.33
CA GLU A 56 -5.04 0.17 9.35
C GLU A 56 -5.16 0.80 7.97
N THR A 57 -4.02 0.96 7.27
CA THR A 57 -4.04 1.51 5.92
C THR A 57 -4.55 0.49 4.91
N LEU A 58 -5.03 0.95 3.75
CA LEU A 58 -5.39 0.05 2.66
C LEU A 58 -4.18 -0.78 2.20
N LEU A 59 -2.97 -0.21 2.25
CA LEU A 59 -1.73 -0.92 1.93
C LEU A 59 -1.53 -2.13 2.87
N ASP A 60 -1.69 -1.93 4.18
CA ASP A 60 -1.57 -3.01 5.18
C ASP A 60 -2.63 -4.09 4.92
N VAL A 61 -3.88 -3.69 4.66
CA VAL A 61 -4.97 -4.62 4.34
C VAL A 61 -4.65 -5.46 3.11
N LEU A 62 -4.24 -4.83 2.00
CA LEU A 62 -3.89 -5.53 0.77
C LEU A 62 -2.78 -6.56 1.03
N ARG A 63 -1.73 -6.17 1.75
CA ARG A 63 -0.54 -7.01 1.96
C ARG A 63 -0.75 -8.08 3.03
N ASP A 64 -1.30 -7.70 4.19
CA ASP A 64 -1.28 -8.54 5.38
C ASP A 64 -2.60 -9.32 5.58
N ARG A 65 -3.73 -8.80 5.06
CA ARG A 65 -5.03 -9.47 5.16
C ARG A 65 -5.37 -10.26 3.90
N LEU A 66 -5.14 -9.65 2.72
CA LEU A 66 -5.50 -10.25 1.43
C LEU A 66 -4.30 -10.96 0.75
N ASN A 67 -3.10 -10.91 1.34
CA ASN A 67 -1.85 -11.47 0.81
C ASN A 67 -1.47 -10.96 -0.59
N LEU A 68 -1.97 -9.76 -0.99
CA LEU A 68 -1.62 -9.09 -2.24
C LEU A 68 -0.34 -8.27 -2.03
N THR A 69 0.80 -8.95 -2.03
CA THR A 69 2.10 -8.37 -1.67
C THR A 69 2.80 -7.60 -2.79
N GLY A 70 2.22 -7.58 -3.98
CA GLY A 70 2.74 -6.85 -5.15
C GLY A 70 2.77 -5.35 -4.94
N THR A 71 1.74 -4.77 -4.31
CA THR A 71 1.76 -3.37 -3.89
C THR A 71 2.82 -3.17 -2.81
N LYS A 72 3.72 -2.17 -2.99
CA LYS A 72 4.92 -1.99 -2.15
C LYS A 72 4.85 -0.75 -1.28
N GLU A 73 5.39 -0.85 -0.07
CA GLU A 73 5.67 0.32 0.76
C GLU A 73 7.07 0.87 0.40
N GLY A 74 7.14 2.16 0.02
CA GLY A 74 8.41 2.84 -0.21
C GLY A 74 8.68 3.95 0.80
N CYS A 75 7.69 4.78 1.11
CA CYS A 75 7.85 5.92 2.01
C CYS A 75 6.86 5.96 3.17
N GLY A 76 5.66 5.41 3.05
CA GLY A 76 4.58 5.51 4.04
C GLY A 76 3.97 6.92 4.17
N THR A 77 4.37 7.88 3.33
CA THR A 77 4.00 9.30 3.41
C THR A 77 3.29 9.84 2.17
N GLY A 78 3.02 8.96 1.18
CA GLY A 78 2.33 9.33 -0.06
C GLY A 78 3.21 9.96 -1.15
N ASP A 79 4.53 10.14 -0.92
CA ASP A 79 5.41 10.87 -1.83
C ASP A 79 5.95 10.02 -2.98
N CYS A 80 6.18 8.71 -2.75
CA CYS A 80 6.93 7.88 -3.71
C CYS A 80 6.09 7.12 -4.73
N GLY A 81 4.80 6.93 -4.50
CA GLY A 81 3.90 6.21 -5.40
C GLY A 81 4.15 4.71 -5.55
N ALA A 82 5.06 4.08 -4.78
CA ALA A 82 5.28 2.63 -4.84
C ALA A 82 4.03 1.82 -4.44
N CYS A 83 3.17 2.41 -3.64
CA CYS A 83 1.90 1.84 -3.17
C CYS A 83 0.69 2.20 -4.04
N THR A 84 0.89 2.71 -5.25
CA THR A 84 -0.20 3.13 -6.14
C THR A 84 -1.08 1.94 -6.52
N VAL A 85 -2.38 2.11 -6.34
CA VAL A 85 -3.46 1.23 -6.79
C VAL A 85 -4.52 2.07 -7.50
N THR A 86 -5.48 1.46 -8.21
CA THR A 86 -6.67 2.18 -8.66
C THR A 86 -7.84 1.88 -7.74
N ILE A 87 -8.65 2.90 -7.48
CA ILE A 87 -9.92 2.79 -6.76
C ILE A 87 -10.98 3.53 -7.56
N ASP A 88 -12.02 2.82 -7.97
CA ASP A 88 -13.04 3.36 -8.87
C ASP A 88 -12.40 4.08 -10.07
N ASN A 89 -11.38 3.46 -10.69
CA ASN A 89 -10.60 3.96 -11.83
C ASN A 89 -9.79 5.26 -11.56
N ARG A 90 -9.46 5.55 -10.31
CA ARG A 90 -8.59 6.68 -9.92
C ARG A 90 -7.34 6.18 -9.23
N LEU A 91 -6.18 6.75 -9.57
CA LEU A 91 -4.92 6.45 -8.90
C LEU A 91 -4.93 6.96 -7.46
N VAL A 92 -4.60 6.08 -6.51
CA VAL A 92 -4.57 6.37 -5.08
C VAL A 92 -3.29 5.81 -4.47
N CYS A 93 -2.69 6.55 -3.54
CA CYS A 93 -1.63 6.05 -2.66
C CYS A 93 -2.25 5.24 -1.51
N SER A 94 -2.23 3.92 -1.60
CA SER A 94 -2.88 3.04 -0.60
C SER A 94 -2.31 3.18 0.82
N CYS A 95 -1.08 3.70 0.99
CA CYS A 95 -0.50 3.99 2.30
C CYS A 95 -1.14 5.19 3.02
N LEU A 96 -1.92 6.03 2.33
CA LEU A 96 -2.63 7.18 2.91
C LEU A 96 -4.14 6.99 3.03
N MET A 97 -4.68 5.92 2.47
CA MET A 97 -6.09 5.58 2.57
C MET A 97 -6.30 4.58 3.69
N LEU A 98 -7.36 4.73 4.48
CA LEU A 98 -7.73 3.75 5.49
C LEU A 98 -8.38 2.51 4.85
N GLY A 99 -8.08 1.34 5.39
CA GLY A 99 -8.71 0.09 4.93
C GLY A 99 -10.23 0.11 4.99
N ALA A 100 -10.78 0.80 6.00
CA ALA A 100 -12.22 0.98 6.17
C ALA A 100 -12.90 1.78 5.03
N GLU A 101 -12.16 2.69 4.37
CA GLU A 101 -12.67 3.50 3.25
C GLU A 101 -12.84 2.69 1.96
N ALA A 102 -12.28 1.47 1.92
CA ALA A 102 -12.43 0.53 0.80
C ALA A 102 -13.84 -0.07 0.69
N ASN A 103 -14.70 0.13 1.70
CA ASN A 103 -16.04 -0.47 1.71
C ASN A 103 -16.86 -0.03 0.50
N GLY A 104 -17.37 -1.00 -0.28
CA GLY A 104 -18.15 -0.77 -1.49
C GLY A 104 -17.35 -0.27 -2.69
N LYS A 105 -16.00 -0.32 -2.64
CA LYS A 105 -15.12 0.15 -3.71
C LYS A 105 -14.64 -0.97 -4.62
N SER A 106 -14.33 -0.61 -5.86
CA SER A 106 -13.60 -1.48 -6.80
C SER A 106 -12.13 -1.06 -6.82
N ILE A 107 -11.25 -2.02 -6.52
CA ILE A 107 -9.81 -1.81 -6.32
C ILE A 107 -9.08 -2.69 -7.33
N GLU A 108 -8.15 -2.11 -8.08
CA GLU A 108 -7.22 -2.87 -8.91
C GLU A 108 -5.79 -2.70 -8.39
N THR A 109 -5.10 -3.81 -8.25
CA THR A 109 -3.69 -3.87 -7.87
C THR A 109 -2.87 -4.47 -9.02
N ILE A 110 -1.56 -4.56 -8.83
CA ILE A 110 -0.67 -5.14 -9.84
C ILE A 110 -0.99 -6.61 -10.12
N GLU A 111 -1.52 -7.35 -9.14
CA GLU A 111 -1.90 -8.75 -9.29
C GLU A 111 -3.03 -8.95 -10.30
N GLY A 112 -3.94 -7.98 -10.43
CA GLY A 112 -5.02 -8.02 -11.41
C GLY A 112 -4.61 -7.61 -12.83
N MET A 113 -3.34 -7.25 -13.06
CA MET A 113 -2.91 -6.78 -14.38
C MET A 113 -2.70 -7.91 -15.39
N ALA A 114 -2.16 -9.05 -14.97
CA ALA A 114 -1.99 -10.24 -15.81
C ALA A 114 -3.31 -11.04 -15.89
N GLN A 115 -3.53 -11.75 -16.99
CA GLN A 115 -4.67 -12.65 -17.16
C GLN A 115 -4.16 -14.10 -17.18
N GLY A 116 -4.24 -14.78 -16.04
CA GLY A 116 -3.62 -16.09 -15.85
C GLY A 116 -2.11 -16.03 -16.08
N ASP A 117 -1.60 -16.82 -17.02
CA ASP A 117 -0.18 -16.84 -17.37
C ASP A 117 0.22 -15.79 -18.42
N GLU A 118 -0.74 -15.04 -18.97
CA GLU A 118 -0.46 -13.99 -19.93
C GLU A 118 -0.15 -12.66 -19.26
N LEU A 119 1.07 -12.18 -19.47
CA LEU A 119 1.48 -10.86 -19.01
C LEU A 119 0.80 -9.76 -19.84
N HIS A 120 0.34 -8.73 -19.15
CA HIS A 120 -0.11 -7.52 -19.81
C HIS A 120 1.01 -6.91 -20.69
N PRO A 121 0.73 -6.29 -21.85
CA PRO A 121 1.75 -5.69 -22.72
C PRO A 121 2.74 -4.79 -21.97
N LEU A 122 2.27 -3.96 -21.05
CA LEU A 122 3.14 -3.16 -20.18
C LEU A 122 4.14 -4.00 -19.38
N GLN A 123 3.71 -5.09 -18.76
CA GLN A 123 4.59 -5.96 -17.98
C GLN A 123 5.66 -6.60 -18.89
N ARG A 124 5.27 -7.09 -20.04
CA ARG A 124 6.19 -7.68 -21.04
C ARG A 124 7.20 -6.65 -21.52
N LYS A 125 6.76 -5.44 -21.90
CA LYS A 125 7.65 -4.36 -22.34
C LYS A 125 8.61 -3.89 -21.25
N PHE A 126 8.20 -3.91 -19.99
CA PHE A 126 9.11 -3.61 -18.88
C PHE A 126 10.25 -4.62 -18.77
N VAL A 127 9.99 -5.90 -19.05
CA VAL A 127 11.03 -6.94 -19.08
C VAL A 127 11.91 -6.75 -20.32
N GLU A 128 11.33 -6.58 -21.51
CA GLU A 128 12.06 -6.42 -22.78
C GLU A 128 13.02 -5.22 -22.77
N HIS A 129 12.58 -4.08 -22.24
CA HIS A 129 13.38 -2.87 -22.12
C HIS A 129 14.32 -2.85 -20.90
N ALA A 130 14.30 -3.89 -20.04
CA ALA A 130 14.96 -3.88 -18.75
C ALA A 130 14.61 -2.59 -17.94
N ALA A 131 13.31 -2.23 -17.91
CA ALA A 131 12.79 -1.02 -17.30
C ALA A 131 12.62 -1.14 -15.79
N LEU A 132 13.27 -2.11 -15.18
CA LEU A 132 13.24 -2.39 -13.73
C LEU A 132 14.64 -2.78 -13.25
N GLN A 133 14.93 -2.55 -11.97
CA GLN A 133 16.14 -3.00 -11.30
C GLN A 133 15.77 -3.62 -9.94
N CYS A 134 15.64 -2.83 -8.85
CA CYS A 134 15.28 -3.37 -7.54
C CYS A 134 13.81 -3.84 -7.44
N GLY A 135 12.92 -3.35 -8.31
CA GLY A 135 11.52 -3.77 -8.40
C GLY A 135 10.54 -3.07 -7.46
N ILE A 136 11.00 -2.25 -6.50
CA ILE A 136 10.11 -1.62 -5.49
C ILE A 136 9.10 -0.66 -6.12
N CYS A 137 9.53 0.21 -7.05
CA CYS A 137 8.64 1.16 -7.73
C CYS A 137 7.81 0.52 -8.84
N THR A 138 8.23 -0.65 -9.35
CA THR A 138 7.69 -1.24 -10.58
C THR A 138 6.18 -1.48 -10.53
N PRO A 139 5.59 -2.07 -9.47
CA PRO A 139 4.15 -2.28 -9.40
C PRO A 139 3.35 -0.98 -9.49
N GLY A 140 3.73 0.03 -8.70
CA GLY A 140 3.04 1.32 -8.72
C GLY A 140 3.15 2.04 -10.08
N ILE A 141 4.32 1.96 -10.73
CA ILE A 141 4.52 2.53 -12.06
C ILE A 141 3.68 1.80 -13.11
N LEU A 142 3.60 0.48 -13.06
CA LEU A 142 2.78 -0.31 -13.99
C LEU A 142 1.29 0.00 -13.86
N VAL A 143 0.77 0.09 -12.62
CA VAL A 143 -0.63 0.49 -12.37
C VAL A 143 -0.89 1.92 -12.89
N ALA A 144 0.03 2.85 -12.62
CA ALA A 144 -0.10 4.22 -13.11
C ALA A 144 -0.04 4.29 -14.65
N ALA A 145 0.86 3.52 -15.28
CA ALA A 145 0.98 3.47 -16.74
C ALA A 145 -0.26 2.82 -17.39
N LYS A 146 -0.82 1.74 -16.81
CA LYS A 146 -2.08 1.14 -17.27
C LYS A 146 -3.20 2.20 -17.29
N ASN A 147 -3.38 2.91 -16.18
CA ASN A 147 -4.40 3.94 -16.05
C ASN A 147 -4.18 5.12 -17.04
N LEU A 148 -2.91 5.46 -17.37
CA LEU A 148 -2.63 6.40 -18.45
C LEU A 148 -3.13 5.88 -19.79
N LEU A 149 -2.75 4.65 -20.17
CA LEU A 149 -3.07 4.09 -21.49
C LEU A 149 -4.57 3.85 -21.70
N GLU A 150 -5.31 3.59 -20.63
CA GLU A 150 -6.78 3.53 -20.66
C GLU A 150 -7.42 4.88 -20.96
N LYS A 151 -6.84 5.97 -20.46
CA LYS A 151 -7.34 7.34 -20.68
C LYS A 151 -6.80 7.97 -21.97
N ASN A 152 -5.59 7.66 -22.31
CA ASN A 152 -4.90 8.14 -23.51
C ASN A 152 -4.12 6.99 -24.16
N PRO A 153 -4.69 6.30 -25.15
CA PRO A 153 -4.03 5.18 -25.82
C PRO A 153 -2.80 5.55 -26.64
N ASN A 154 -2.62 6.85 -26.96
CA ASN A 154 -1.50 7.34 -27.76
C ASN A 154 -0.75 8.48 -27.08
N PRO A 155 -0.14 8.27 -25.91
CA PRO A 155 0.58 9.32 -25.21
C PRO A 155 1.90 9.63 -25.91
N ASN A 156 2.31 10.91 -25.89
CA ASN A 156 3.69 11.28 -26.21
C ASN A 156 4.60 11.14 -24.98
N GLU A 157 5.91 11.28 -25.18
CA GLU A 157 6.90 11.12 -24.09
C GLU A 157 6.66 12.09 -22.94
N GLU A 158 6.32 13.34 -23.20
CA GLU A 158 6.07 14.38 -22.19
C GLU A 158 4.85 14.00 -21.32
N GLN A 159 3.79 13.49 -21.94
CA GLN A 159 2.59 13.04 -21.24
C GLN A 159 2.89 11.82 -20.33
N VAL A 160 3.71 10.86 -20.79
CA VAL A 160 4.15 9.74 -19.96
C VAL A 160 4.97 10.24 -18.77
N ARG A 161 5.93 11.15 -18.99
CA ARG A 161 6.75 11.75 -17.92
C ARG A 161 5.88 12.47 -16.89
N TYR A 162 4.95 13.29 -17.35
CA TYR A 162 4.03 14.03 -16.48
C TYR A 162 3.16 13.08 -15.64
N TRP A 163 2.59 12.05 -16.28
CA TRP A 163 1.70 11.11 -15.59
C TRP A 163 2.43 10.30 -14.52
N LEU A 164 3.67 9.90 -14.79
CA LEU A 164 4.50 9.12 -13.86
C LEU A 164 5.26 10.00 -12.85
N ALA A 165 5.07 11.31 -12.83
CA ALA A 165 5.81 12.21 -11.92
C ALA A 165 5.60 11.90 -10.44
N GLY A 166 4.45 11.30 -10.06
CA GLY A 166 4.14 10.85 -8.71
C GLY A 166 4.72 9.47 -8.34
N ASN A 167 5.38 8.77 -9.28
CA ASN A 167 5.94 7.44 -9.06
C ASN A 167 7.46 7.49 -9.12
N LEU A 168 8.13 7.52 -7.96
CA LEU A 168 9.57 7.74 -7.86
C LEU A 168 10.37 6.45 -8.06
N CYS A 169 11.36 6.51 -8.95
CA CYS A 169 12.35 5.47 -9.15
C CYS A 169 13.77 5.99 -8.93
N ARG A 170 14.51 5.42 -7.98
CA ARG A 170 15.92 5.80 -7.70
C ARG A 170 16.92 5.11 -8.60
N CYS A 171 16.54 4.01 -9.26
CA CYS A 171 17.47 3.10 -9.93
C CYS A 171 17.62 3.36 -11.42
N THR A 172 16.50 3.52 -12.18
CA THR A 172 16.46 3.39 -13.64
C THR A 172 16.76 4.67 -14.41
N GLY A 173 16.63 5.84 -13.80
CA GLY A 173 16.70 7.13 -14.50
C GLY A 173 15.53 7.39 -15.47
N TYR A 174 14.47 6.56 -15.42
CA TYR A 174 13.19 6.66 -16.16
C TYR A 174 13.24 6.41 -17.67
N ASP A 175 14.34 6.62 -18.38
CA ASP A 175 14.39 6.50 -19.84
C ASP A 175 13.82 5.18 -20.35
N LYS A 176 14.27 4.04 -19.78
CA LYS A 176 13.78 2.72 -20.15
C LYS A 176 12.31 2.50 -19.79
N ILE A 177 11.85 3.06 -18.65
CA ILE A 177 10.44 3.00 -18.23
C ILE A 177 9.56 3.70 -19.27
N ILE A 178 9.94 4.91 -19.68
CA ILE A 178 9.18 5.71 -20.64
C ILE A 178 9.12 5.01 -21.99
N ARG A 179 10.25 4.48 -22.48
CA ARG A 179 10.30 3.70 -23.73
C ARG A 179 9.40 2.45 -23.65
N ALA A 180 9.42 1.74 -22.54
CA ALA A 180 8.57 0.56 -22.35
C ALA A 180 7.08 0.92 -22.38
N VAL A 181 6.68 2.04 -21.78
CA VAL A 181 5.28 2.53 -21.81
C VAL A 181 4.87 2.93 -23.23
N LEU A 182 5.72 3.67 -23.95
CA LEU A 182 5.43 4.08 -25.33
C LEU A 182 5.33 2.89 -26.29
N ASP A 183 6.21 1.89 -26.14
CA ASP A 183 6.20 0.68 -26.95
C ASP A 183 4.98 -0.20 -26.64
N ALA A 184 4.61 -0.34 -25.36
CA ALA A 184 3.36 -1.01 -24.97
C ALA A 184 2.13 -0.29 -25.55
N ALA A 185 2.10 1.03 -25.50
CA ALA A 185 1.02 1.82 -26.08
C ALA A 185 0.87 1.57 -27.59
N LYS A 186 2.00 1.48 -28.32
CA LYS A 186 2.01 1.17 -29.75
C LYS A 186 1.44 -0.24 -30.00
N GLU A 187 1.94 -1.23 -29.31
CA GLU A 187 1.49 -2.63 -29.46
C GLU A 187 -0.01 -2.78 -29.17
N MET A 188 -0.50 -2.17 -28.09
CA MET A 188 -1.93 -2.24 -27.72
C MET A 188 -2.84 -1.63 -28.77
N ARG A 189 -2.39 -0.55 -29.45
CA ARG A 189 -3.16 0.03 -30.58
C ARG A 189 -3.16 -0.82 -31.84
N GLU A 190 -2.07 -1.54 -32.11
CA GLU A 190 -1.95 -2.42 -33.28
C GLU A 190 -2.76 -3.72 -33.10
N ALA A 191 -3.07 -4.08 -31.85
CA ALA A 191 -3.87 -5.27 -31.50
C ALA A 191 -5.38 -5.00 -31.37
N SER A 192 -5.82 -3.72 -31.38
CA SER A 192 -7.22 -3.28 -31.27
C SER A 192 -7.86 -3.07 -32.63
#